data_c2efb2ed99ef3cd38269997a1ade1ae3
#
_entry.id   c2efb2ed99ef3cd38269997a1ade1ae3
#
_cell.length_a   1.000
_cell.length_b   1.000
_cell.length_c   1.000
_cell.angle_alpha   90.00
_cell.angle_beta   90.00
_cell.angle_gamma   90.00
#
_symmetry.space_group_name_H-M   'P 1'
#
loop_
_entity.id
_entity.type
_entity.pdbx_description
1 polymer ?
#
loop_
_entity_poly.entity_id
_entity_poly.type
_entity_poly.pdbx_seq_one_letter_code
_entity_poly.pdbx_strand_id
1 'polypeptide(L)' 'MIYRVYNHNFTLLGEFKTAKEAETEAKFYRDMTGNPAFVEKETV' A
#
# COMPACT_ATOMS: atom_id res chain seq x y z
N MET A 1 -12.37 -8.47 2.38
CA MET A 1 -11.77 -7.16 2.56
C MET A 1 -10.38 -7.15 1.93
N ILE A 2 -10.10 -6.15 1.11
CA ILE A 2 -8.85 -6.06 0.39
C ILE A 2 -8.20 -4.73 0.70
N TYR A 3 -6.88 -4.75 0.89
CA TYR A 3 -6.08 -3.55 1.11
C TYR A 3 -5.15 -3.37 -0.08
N ARG A 4 -5.26 -2.22 -0.74
CA ARG A 4 -4.41 -1.90 -1.88
C ARG A 4 -3.43 -0.82 -1.52
N VAL A 5 -2.20 -0.96 -2.00
CA VAL A 5 -1.15 0.02 -1.76
C VAL A 5 -0.86 0.76 -3.06
N TYR A 6 -0.93 2.08 -3.00
CA TYR A 6 -0.66 2.95 -4.16
C TYR A 6 0.49 3.89 -3.85
N ASN A 7 1.23 4.27 -4.87
CA ASN A 7 2.27 5.28 -4.72
C ASN A 7 1.67 6.68 -4.92
N HIS A 8 2.53 7.70 -4.93
CA HIS A 8 2.08 9.09 -5.07
C HIS A 8 1.49 9.39 -6.45
N ASN A 9 1.69 8.53 -7.42
CA ASN A 9 1.11 8.65 -8.77
C ASN A 9 -0.13 7.79 -8.93
N PHE A 10 -0.64 7.22 -7.83
CA PHE A 10 -1.79 6.32 -7.81
C PHE A 10 -1.58 5.05 -8.61
N THR A 11 -0.32 4.63 -8.75
CA THR A 11 0.00 3.35 -9.35
C THR A 11 -0.12 2.25 -8.31
N LEU A 12 -0.81 1.18 -8.64
CA LEU A 12 -1.00 0.06 -7.73
C LEU A 12 0.31 -0.66 -7.50
N LEU A 13 0.73 -0.75 -6.25
CA LEU A 13 1.96 -1.44 -5.86
C LEU A 13 1.69 -2.87 -5.41
N GLY A 14 0.52 -3.14 -4.86
CA GLY A 14 0.17 -4.48 -4.43
C GLY A 14 -1.19 -4.54 -3.78
N GLU A 15 -1.70 -5.77 -3.61
CA GLU A 15 -2.96 -6.04 -2.94
C GLU A 15 -2.72 -7.03 -1.81
N PHE A 16 -3.32 -6.79 -0.67
CA PHE A 16 -3.11 -7.62 0.52
C PHE A 16 -4.44 -7.88 1.21
N LYS A 17 -4.49 -8.97 1.94
CA LYS A 17 -5.71 -9.36 2.66
C LYS A 17 -5.79 -8.77 4.06
N THR A 18 -4.68 -8.28 4.60
CA THR A 18 -4.64 -7.68 5.93
C THR A 18 -4.03 -6.31 5.89
N ALA A 19 -4.48 -5.45 6.81
CA ALA A 19 -3.96 -4.09 6.92
C ALA A 19 -2.47 -4.12 7.28
N LYS A 20 -2.07 -5.06 8.12
CA LYS A 20 -0.69 -5.15 8.56
C LYS A 20 0.26 -5.40 7.39
N GLU A 21 -0.11 -6.31 6.50
CA GLU A 21 0.70 -6.59 5.32
C GLU A 21 0.79 -5.38 4.40
N ALA A 22 -0.34 -4.71 4.18
CA ALA A 22 -0.37 -3.53 3.33
C ALA A 22 0.48 -2.40 3.90
N GLU A 23 0.38 -2.17 5.20
CA GLU A 23 1.17 -1.12 5.84
C GLU A 23 2.66 -1.43 5.83
N THR A 24 3.02 -2.70 5.99
CA THR A 24 4.41 -3.11 5.91
C THR A 24 4.97 -2.84 4.53
N GLU A 25 4.21 -3.17 3.50
CA GLU A 25 4.63 -2.92 2.12
C GLU A 25 4.74 -1.42 1.83
N ALA A 26 3.78 -0.64 2.31
CA ALA A 26 3.80 0.81 2.12
C ALA A 26 5.02 1.42 2.79
N LYS A 27 5.34 0.97 4.00
CA LYS A 27 6.50 1.46 4.73
C LYS A 27 7.79 1.08 4.00
N PHE A 28 7.87 -0.15 3.52
CA PHE A 28 9.03 -0.62 2.78
C PHE A 28 9.26 0.24 1.53
N TYR A 29 8.19 0.54 0.81
CA TYR A 29 8.28 1.37 -0.38
C TYR A 29 8.78 2.78 -0.03
N ARG A 30 8.24 3.38 1.03
CA ARG A 30 8.67 4.71 1.46
C ARG A 30 10.14 4.73 1.86
N ASP A 31 10.58 3.68 2.54
CA ASP A 31 11.99 3.60 2.97
C ASP A 31 12.93 3.39 1.79
N MET A 32 12.48 2.64 0.79
CA MET A 32 13.31 2.33 -0.37
C MET A 32 13.42 3.48 -1.37
N THR A 33 12.33 4.18 -1.58
CA THR A 33 12.28 5.19 -2.64
C THR A 33 12.23 6.62 -2.12
N GLY A 34 11.88 6.81 -0.85
CA GLY A 34 11.68 8.14 -0.29
C GLY A 34 10.38 8.79 -0.74
N ASN A 35 9.53 8.09 -1.47
CA ASN A 35 8.26 8.60 -1.96
C ASN A 35 7.11 8.09 -1.11
N PRO A 36 6.01 8.85 -0.99
CA PRO A 36 4.86 8.42 -0.20
C PRO A 36 4.13 7.23 -0.83
N ALA A 37 3.53 6.43 0.02
CA ALA A 37 2.67 5.33 -0.40
C ALA A 37 1.41 5.37 0.46
N PHE A 38 0.29 4.96 -0.11
CA PHE A 38 -1.01 5.04 0.54
C PHE A 38 -1.67 3.67 0.57
N VAL A 39 -2.32 3.36 1.68
CA VAL A 39 -3.08 2.13 1.82
C VAL A 39 -4.55 2.48 1.71
N GLU A 40 -5.25 1.79 0.80
CA GLU A 40 -6.68 1.98 0.62
C GLU A 40 -7.40 0.67 0.97
N LYS A 41 -8.39 0.77 1.82
CA LYS A 41 -9.19 -0.37 2.23
C LYS A 41 -10.43 -0.45 1.37
N GLU A 42 -10.65 -1.61 0.79
CA GLU A 42 -11.84 -1.85 -0.02
C GLU A 42 -12.63 -3.01 0.57
N THR A 43 -13.89 -2.74 0.84
CA THR A 43 -14.82 -3.75 1.35
C THR A 43 -15.53 -4.37 0.16
N VAL A 44 -15.41 -5.68 0.04
CA VAL A 44 -16.04 -6.43 -1.05
C VAL A 44 -17.33 -7.07 -0.57
#